data_8ca7fbbf2e822e6e6d4539a86e1c3a55
#
_entry.id   8ca7fbbf2e822e6e6d4539a86e1c3a55
#
_cell.length_a   1.000
_cell.length_b   1.000
_cell.length_c   1.000
_cell.angle_alpha   90.00
_cell.angle_beta   90.00
_cell.angle_gamma   90.00
#
_symmetry.space_group_name_H-M   'P 1'
#
loop_
_entity.id
_entity.type
_entity.pdbx_description
1 polymer ?
#
loop_
_entity_poly.entity_id
_entity_poly.type
_entity_poly.pdbx_seq_one_letter_code
_entity_poly.pdbx_strand_id
1 'polypeptide(L)'
;VPSQTEWLYRLGLETETVGITKVCIHPGSWYRQKTRVGGTKSLKPELIRQLNPDLIIANKEENVQEQVETLARDYPVWVTDVNNLEDALLMIHDIGALTGKTGEASEMIAAIQNEFGQLQTPNLKPRTSNPALRTAYLIWQDPCMTAGGDTFIHDMLTRCGFENSFAGKKRYPETTIAELQALKPELLLLSSEPFPFKQEHADEFGRLLPGCRVMLVNGEYFSWYGSRLLDAPAYFKTLRESCY
;
A
#
# COMPACT_ATOMS: atom_id res chain seq x y z
N VAL A 1 5.61 9.68 3.07
CA VAL A 1 4.52 8.69 3.28
C VAL A 1 5.07 7.44 3.98
N PRO A 2 4.23 6.60 4.64
CA PRO A 2 4.71 5.50 5.50
C PRO A 2 5.64 4.50 4.81
N SER A 3 5.23 3.95 3.68
CA SER A 3 5.98 2.94 2.93
C SER A 3 7.39 3.41 2.52
N GLN A 4 7.51 4.64 2.03
CA GLN A 4 8.80 5.23 1.66
C GLN A 4 9.67 5.52 2.88
N THR A 5 9.08 5.99 3.98
CA THR A 5 9.80 6.25 5.24
C THR A 5 10.43 4.95 5.78
N GLU A 6 9.69 3.85 5.73
CA GLU A 6 10.23 2.55 6.13
C GLU A 6 11.38 2.10 5.21
N TRP A 7 11.28 2.36 3.90
CA TRP A 7 12.35 2.08 2.95
C TRP A 7 13.61 2.91 3.24
N LEU A 8 13.47 4.22 3.47
CA LEU A 8 14.60 5.07 3.86
C LEU A 8 15.29 4.58 5.14
N TYR A 9 14.50 4.08 6.10
CA TYR A 9 15.06 3.46 7.30
C TYR A 9 15.87 2.20 7.00
N ARG A 10 15.36 1.33 6.13
CA ARG A 10 16.07 0.11 5.69
C ARG A 10 17.37 0.42 4.96
N LEU A 11 17.44 1.54 4.26
CA LEU A 11 18.66 2.04 3.62
C LEU A 11 19.67 2.65 4.62
N GLY A 12 19.35 2.72 5.92
CA GLY A 12 20.22 3.30 6.93
C GLY A 12 20.35 4.83 6.85
N LEU A 13 19.37 5.52 6.26
CA LEU A 13 19.36 6.98 6.06
C LEU A 13 18.82 7.74 7.29
N GLU A 14 19.32 7.38 8.46
CA GLU A 14 18.82 7.97 9.71
C GLU A 14 19.20 9.45 9.85
N THR A 15 20.42 9.81 9.53
CA THR A 15 20.91 11.20 9.64
C THR A 15 20.35 12.07 8.52
N GLU A 16 20.16 11.51 7.34
CA GLU A 16 19.70 12.19 6.14
C GLU A 16 18.17 12.45 6.17
N THR A 17 17.42 11.61 6.86
CA THR A 17 15.97 11.80 6.99
C THR A 17 15.65 12.79 8.10
N VAL A 18 15.47 14.07 7.77
CA VAL A 18 15.26 15.16 8.73
C VAL A 18 13.80 15.35 9.16
N GLY A 19 12.83 14.86 8.35
CA GLY A 19 11.41 15.01 8.66
C GLY A 19 10.55 13.91 8.05
N ILE A 20 9.45 13.57 8.74
CA ILE A 20 8.48 12.56 8.33
C ILE A 20 7.05 13.05 8.58
N THR A 21 6.05 12.47 7.91
CA THR A 21 4.65 12.79 8.22
C THR A 21 4.18 12.08 9.50
N LYS A 22 3.13 12.60 10.14
CA LYS A 22 2.57 12.03 11.40
C LYS A 22 2.01 10.61 11.25
N VAL A 23 1.78 10.15 10.03
CA VAL A 23 1.29 8.79 9.73
C VAL A 23 2.42 7.79 9.49
N CYS A 24 3.68 8.23 9.45
CA CYS A 24 4.86 7.37 9.35
C CYS A 24 5.20 6.76 10.72
N ILE A 25 4.39 5.84 11.19
CA ILE A 25 4.51 5.23 12.52
C ILE A 25 5.60 4.15 12.59
N HIS A 26 6.07 3.68 11.46
CA HIS A 26 7.17 2.73 11.32
C HIS A 26 8.39 3.38 10.66
N PRO A 27 9.62 3.11 11.21
CA PRO A 27 9.86 2.44 12.48
C PRO A 27 9.51 3.33 13.68
N GLY A 28 9.10 2.72 14.77
CA GLY A 28 8.69 3.45 15.97
C GLY A 28 9.81 4.33 16.60
N SER A 29 11.09 4.04 16.35
CA SER A 29 12.21 4.90 16.70
C SER A 29 12.14 6.24 15.98
N TRP A 30 12.00 6.25 14.67
CA TRP A 30 11.90 7.45 13.86
C TRP A 30 10.63 8.25 14.18
N TYR A 31 9.51 7.56 14.41
CA TYR A 31 8.28 8.22 14.82
C TYR A 31 8.45 9.06 16.09
N ARG A 32 9.27 8.60 17.05
CA ARG A 32 9.55 9.33 18.30
C ARG A 32 10.59 10.44 18.15
N GLN A 33 11.56 10.25 17.24
CA GLN A 33 12.76 11.11 17.17
C GLN A 33 12.68 12.17 16.07
N LYS A 34 12.06 11.83 14.91
CA LYS A 34 12.04 12.72 13.73
C LYS A 34 10.99 13.81 13.86
N THR A 35 11.28 14.97 13.28
CA THR A 35 10.30 16.07 13.17
C THR A 35 9.12 15.64 12.33
N ARG A 36 7.91 15.79 12.87
CA ARG A 36 6.65 15.48 12.15
C ARG A 36 6.14 16.71 11.43
N VAL A 37 6.29 16.71 10.12
CA VAL A 37 5.97 17.84 9.23
C VAL A 37 4.48 17.95 8.84
N GLY A 38 3.58 17.35 9.61
CA GLY A 38 2.14 17.34 9.37
C GLY A 38 1.63 15.98 8.92
N GLY A 39 0.40 15.92 8.44
CA GLY A 39 -0.18 14.72 7.79
C GLY A 39 0.10 14.71 6.29
N THR A 40 -0.17 13.57 5.62
CA THR A 40 -0.02 13.46 4.14
C THR A 40 -0.93 14.44 3.39
N LYS A 41 -2.13 14.69 3.92
CA LYS A 41 -3.10 15.65 3.35
C LYS A 41 -3.06 17.05 3.99
N SER A 42 -2.22 17.25 5.02
CA SER A 42 -2.14 18.51 5.77
C SER A 42 -0.70 18.76 6.23
N LEU A 43 0.16 19.15 5.31
CA LEU A 43 1.56 19.49 5.58
C LEU A 43 1.68 20.78 6.39
N LYS A 44 2.80 20.93 7.06
CA LYS A 44 3.21 22.14 7.77
C LYS A 44 4.42 22.78 7.06
N PRO A 45 4.21 23.63 6.03
CA PRO A 45 5.29 24.16 5.19
C PRO A 45 6.37 24.89 6.00
N GLU A 46 5.98 25.61 7.07
CA GLU A 46 6.95 26.34 7.90
C GLU A 46 7.93 25.42 8.64
N LEU A 47 7.47 24.24 9.09
CA LEU A 47 8.37 23.24 9.68
C LEU A 47 9.31 22.64 8.63
N ILE A 48 8.82 22.44 7.40
CA ILE A 48 9.64 21.95 6.31
C ILE A 48 10.72 22.97 5.96
N ARG A 49 10.37 24.27 5.90
CA ARG A 49 11.35 25.36 5.69
C ARG A 49 12.40 25.44 6.80
N GLN A 50 12.00 25.25 8.06
CA GLN A 50 12.95 25.22 9.20
C GLN A 50 13.94 24.04 9.10
N LEU A 51 13.50 22.91 8.57
CA LEU A 51 14.37 21.75 8.36
C LEU A 51 15.30 21.93 7.16
N ASN A 52 14.96 22.82 6.22
CA ASN A 52 15.72 23.14 5.01
C ASN A 52 16.24 21.89 4.27
N PRO A 53 15.36 20.98 3.79
CA PRO A 53 15.78 19.75 3.16
C PRO A 53 16.37 19.98 1.77
N ASP A 54 17.34 19.16 1.38
CA ASP A 54 17.89 19.17 0.01
C ASP A 54 16.96 18.50 -1.01
N LEU A 55 16.09 17.59 -0.53
CA LEU A 55 15.11 16.86 -1.33
C LEU A 55 13.86 16.56 -0.52
N ILE A 56 12.69 16.70 -1.15
CA ILE A 56 11.41 16.26 -0.63
C ILE A 56 10.91 15.09 -1.48
N ILE A 57 10.66 13.94 -0.85
CA ILE A 57 10.03 12.78 -1.50
C ILE A 57 8.54 12.81 -1.18
N ALA A 58 7.74 13.02 -2.20
CA ALA A 58 6.28 13.05 -2.14
C ALA A 58 5.66 11.87 -2.90
N ASN A 59 4.36 11.68 -2.73
CA ASN A 59 3.61 10.65 -3.44
C ASN A 59 2.31 11.22 -3.99
N LYS A 60 1.98 10.86 -5.21
CA LYS A 60 0.83 11.38 -5.95
C LYS A 60 -0.52 11.06 -5.31
N GLU A 61 -0.68 9.85 -4.76
CA GLU A 61 -1.93 9.43 -4.13
C GLU A 61 -2.12 10.03 -2.73
N GLU A 62 -1.02 10.07 -1.98
CA GLU A 62 -1.04 10.43 -0.57
C GLU A 62 -1.01 11.93 -0.33
N ASN A 63 -0.33 12.69 -1.17
CA ASN A 63 -0.15 14.12 -0.96
C ASN A 63 -1.15 14.97 -1.75
N VAL A 64 -1.43 16.17 -1.24
CA VAL A 64 -2.24 17.16 -1.94
C VAL A 64 -1.36 17.91 -2.94
N GLN A 65 -1.73 17.87 -4.21
CA GLN A 65 -0.96 18.46 -5.31
C GLN A 65 -0.57 19.91 -5.05
N GLU A 66 -1.51 20.77 -4.66
CA GLU A 66 -1.29 22.19 -4.41
C GLU A 66 -0.23 22.44 -3.32
N GLN A 67 -0.21 21.61 -2.25
CA GLN A 67 0.79 21.72 -1.19
C GLN A 67 2.18 21.30 -1.69
N VAL A 68 2.24 20.26 -2.53
CA VAL A 68 3.48 19.79 -3.16
C VAL A 68 4.03 20.84 -4.11
N GLU A 69 3.21 21.41 -4.98
CA GLU A 69 3.59 22.49 -5.92
C GLU A 69 4.08 23.75 -5.19
N THR A 70 3.49 24.05 -4.03
CA THR A 70 3.95 25.17 -3.20
C THR A 70 5.36 24.93 -2.68
N LEU A 71 5.67 23.71 -2.21
CA LEU A 71 7.00 23.35 -1.75
C LEU A 71 8.02 23.26 -2.89
N ALA A 72 7.59 22.84 -4.08
CA ALA A 72 8.44 22.73 -5.27
C ALA A 72 8.95 24.07 -5.80
N ARG A 73 8.42 25.20 -5.32
CA ARG A 73 8.95 26.54 -5.62
C ARG A 73 10.26 26.83 -4.89
N ASP A 74 10.43 26.21 -3.72
CA ASP A 74 11.55 26.51 -2.82
C ASP A 74 12.56 25.33 -2.75
N TYR A 75 12.10 24.09 -3.06
CA TYR A 75 12.88 22.85 -2.86
C TYR A 75 12.78 21.92 -4.08
N PRO A 76 13.80 21.10 -4.35
CA PRO A 76 13.65 19.92 -5.20
C PRO A 76 12.60 18.97 -4.61
N VAL A 77 11.56 18.65 -5.38
CA VAL A 77 10.51 17.70 -4.98
C VAL A 77 10.44 16.58 -6.00
N TRP A 78 10.60 15.36 -5.56
CA TRP A 78 10.37 14.17 -6.37
C TRP A 78 9.04 13.53 -5.98
N VAL A 79 8.12 13.44 -6.95
CA VAL A 79 6.78 12.88 -6.74
C VAL A 79 6.75 11.48 -7.31
N THR A 80 6.54 10.49 -6.46
CA THR A 80 6.37 9.09 -6.87
C THR A 80 4.93 8.80 -7.27
N ASP A 81 4.75 7.95 -8.29
CA ASP A 81 3.46 7.40 -8.74
C ASP A 81 3.63 5.90 -8.87
N VAL A 82 3.02 5.13 -7.97
CA VAL A 82 3.24 3.67 -7.85
C VAL A 82 1.90 2.96 -7.92
N ASN A 83 1.66 2.27 -9.03
CA ASN A 83 0.38 1.61 -9.31
C ASN A 83 0.50 0.07 -9.39
N ASN A 84 1.71 -0.48 -9.44
CA ASN A 84 2.00 -1.90 -9.56
C ASN A 84 3.39 -2.23 -8.97
N LEU A 85 3.74 -3.51 -8.96
CA LEU A 85 5.04 -3.99 -8.44
C LEU A 85 6.22 -3.40 -9.22
N GLU A 86 6.11 -3.30 -10.54
CA GLU A 86 7.16 -2.77 -11.41
C GLU A 86 7.47 -1.30 -11.07
N ASP A 87 6.44 -0.48 -10.89
CA ASP A 87 6.59 0.91 -10.42
C ASP A 87 7.24 0.98 -9.03
N ALA A 88 6.87 0.05 -8.13
CA ALA A 88 7.46 -0.03 -6.79
C ALA A 88 8.96 -0.36 -6.85
N LEU A 89 9.37 -1.30 -7.69
CA LEU A 89 10.78 -1.66 -7.88
C LEU A 89 11.57 -0.49 -8.49
N LEU A 90 10.97 0.24 -9.44
CA LEU A 90 11.59 1.45 -10.00
C LEU A 90 11.76 2.53 -8.92
N MET A 91 10.74 2.78 -8.09
CA MET A 91 10.84 3.70 -6.96
C MET A 91 11.96 3.30 -5.98
N ILE A 92 12.10 2.01 -5.66
CA ILE A 92 13.19 1.50 -4.80
C ILE A 92 14.55 1.80 -5.42
N HIS A 93 14.72 1.53 -6.73
CA HIS A 93 15.92 1.83 -7.50
C HIS A 93 16.26 3.32 -7.43
N ASP A 94 15.29 4.18 -7.74
CA ASP A 94 15.49 5.63 -7.85
C ASP A 94 15.83 6.26 -6.50
N ILE A 95 15.18 5.82 -5.40
CA ILE A 95 15.57 6.24 -4.04
C ILE A 95 17.02 5.81 -3.76
N GLY A 96 17.40 4.59 -4.14
CA GLY A 96 18.78 4.12 -4.00
C GLY A 96 19.79 5.00 -4.76
N ALA A 97 19.46 5.38 -6.00
CA ALA A 97 20.30 6.24 -6.81
C ALA A 97 20.41 7.67 -6.23
N LEU A 98 19.28 8.27 -5.83
CA LEU A 98 19.24 9.60 -5.23
C LEU A 98 19.98 9.72 -3.90
N THR A 99 20.09 8.62 -3.17
CA THR A 99 20.70 8.59 -1.82
C THR A 99 22.08 7.95 -1.78
N GLY A 100 22.64 7.54 -2.95
CA GLY A 100 23.92 6.83 -3.03
C GLY A 100 23.90 5.42 -2.47
N LYS A 101 22.70 4.78 -2.40
CA LYS A 101 22.44 3.44 -1.87
C LYS A 101 22.03 2.45 -2.97
N THR A 102 22.67 2.52 -4.13
CA THR A 102 22.33 1.69 -5.30
C THR A 102 22.55 0.20 -5.07
N GLY A 103 23.57 -0.17 -4.30
CA GLY A 103 23.86 -1.57 -3.95
C GLY A 103 22.72 -2.18 -3.13
N GLU A 104 22.40 -1.54 -2.03
CA GLU A 104 21.32 -1.96 -1.11
C GLU A 104 19.94 -1.99 -1.82
N ALA A 105 19.69 -1.02 -2.70
CA ALA A 105 18.48 -1.01 -3.50
C ALA A 105 18.41 -2.18 -4.49
N SER A 106 19.52 -2.51 -5.17
CA SER A 106 19.60 -3.64 -6.10
C SER A 106 19.39 -4.98 -5.38
N GLU A 107 19.99 -5.16 -4.21
CA GLU A 107 19.79 -6.35 -3.37
C GLU A 107 18.32 -6.50 -2.96
N MET A 108 17.69 -5.42 -2.53
CA MET A 108 16.25 -5.40 -2.17
C MET A 108 15.37 -5.77 -3.34
N ILE A 109 15.60 -5.17 -4.52
CA ILE A 109 14.87 -5.47 -5.75
C ILE A 109 14.98 -6.96 -6.10
N ALA A 110 16.20 -7.51 -6.10
CA ALA A 110 16.43 -8.91 -6.39
C ALA A 110 15.70 -9.84 -5.39
N ALA A 111 15.73 -9.50 -4.10
CA ALA A 111 15.03 -10.26 -3.07
C ALA A 111 13.50 -10.22 -3.26
N ILE A 112 12.91 -9.04 -3.51
CA ILE A 112 11.47 -8.90 -3.77
C ILE A 112 11.07 -9.70 -5.02
N GLN A 113 11.83 -9.58 -6.12
CA GLN A 113 11.56 -10.32 -7.35
C GLN A 113 11.60 -11.84 -7.13
N ASN A 114 12.57 -12.33 -6.34
CA ASN A 114 12.65 -13.74 -5.98
C ASN A 114 11.41 -14.20 -5.20
N GLU A 115 11.01 -13.47 -4.16
CA GLU A 115 9.85 -13.82 -3.34
C GLU A 115 8.53 -13.84 -4.15
N PHE A 116 8.30 -12.81 -4.98
CA PHE A 116 7.14 -12.79 -5.87
C PHE A 116 7.21 -13.85 -6.99
N GLY A 117 8.41 -14.16 -7.47
CA GLY A 117 8.64 -15.25 -8.43
C GLY A 117 8.26 -16.62 -7.85
N GLN A 118 8.57 -16.86 -6.58
CA GLN A 118 8.19 -18.10 -5.89
C GLN A 118 6.66 -18.21 -5.67
N LEU A 119 5.96 -17.08 -5.47
CA LEU A 119 4.52 -17.05 -5.33
C LEU A 119 3.80 -17.50 -6.62
N GLN A 120 4.41 -17.28 -7.80
CA GLN A 120 3.86 -17.63 -9.10
C GLN A 120 4.24 -19.05 -9.58
N THR A 121 5.13 -19.77 -8.86
CA THR A 121 5.57 -21.10 -9.32
C THR A 121 4.45 -22.13 -9.29
N PRO A 122 4.41 -23.09 -10.28
CA PRO A 122 3.33 -24.07 -10.46
C PRO A 122 3.10 -25.03 -9.29
N ASN A 123 3.99 -25.09 -8.29
CA ASN A 123 3.79 -25.88 -7.07
C ASN A 123 2.67 -25.32 -6.19
N LEU A 124 2.24 -24.09 -6.44
CA LEU A 124 0.98 -23.51 -5.99
C LEU A 124 -0.12 -23.66 -7.07
N LYS A 125 -0.09 -24.75 -7.88
CA LYS A 125 -1.30 -25.12 -8.61
C LYS A 125 -2.44 -25.05 -7.61
N PRO A 126 -3.56 -24.35 -7.97
CA PRO A 126 -4.76 -24.51 -7.18
C PRO A 126 -4.96 -26.01 -7.00
N ARG A 127 -4.97 -26.50 -5.77
CA ARG A 127 -5.21 -27.94 -5.47
C ARG A 127 -6.59 -28.37 -5.92
N THR A 128 -7.32 -27.44 -6.48
CA THR A 128 -8.62 -27.59 -7.11
C THR A 128 -8.63 -26.78 -8.40
N SER A 129 -9.39 -27.22 -9.37
CA SER A 129 -9.72 -26.54 -10.63
C SER A 129 -10.56 -25.25 -10.39
N ASN A 130 -10.42 -24.59 -9.26
CA ASN A 130 -11.21 -23.43 -8.91
C ASN A 130 -10.62 -22.16 -9.56
N PRO A 131 -11.45 -21.35 -10.20
CA PRO A 131 -11.08 -20.03 -10.67
C PRO A 131 -10.64 -19.14 -9.49
N ALA A 132 -9.94 -18.04 -9.78
CA ALA A 132 -9.60 -17.05 -8.79
C ALA A 132 -10.86 -16.55 -8.08
N LEU A 133 -10.83 -16.44 -6.73
CA LEU A 133 -11.98 -15.96 -5.98
C LEU A 133 -12.29 -14.50 -6.35
N ARG A 134 -13.54 -14.23 -6.73
CA ARG A 134 -14.03 -12.87 -6.96
C ARG A 134 -14.05 -12.14 -5.62
N THR A 135 -13.20 -11.14 -5.52
CA THR A 135 -12.87 -10.48 -4.26
C THR A 135 -13.22 -9.01 -4.32
N ALA A 136 -13.94 -8.50 -3.34
CA ALA A 136 -14.05 -7.08 -3.05
C ALA A 136 -13.06 -6.72 -1.93
N TYR A 137 -12.44 -5.54 -2.02
CA TYR A 137 -11.48 -5.06 -1.02
C TYR A 137 -11.91 -3.67 -0.54
N LEU A 138 -12.28 -3.53 0.73
CA LEU A 138 -12.70 -2.25 1.30
C LEU A 138 -11.57 -1.59 2.07
N ILE A 139 -11.37 -0.30 1.79
CA ILE A 139 -10.37 0.56 2.44
C ILE A 139 -11.01 1.59 3.38
N TRP A 140 -12.31 1.86 3.25
CA TRP A 140 -13.06 2.83 4.05
C TRP A 140 -14.51 2.41 4.20
N GLN A 141 -15.17 2.84 5.29
CA GLN A 141 -16.54 2.39 5.59
C GLN A 141 -17.62 3.43 5.31
N ASP A 142 -17.38 4.69 5.62
CA ASP A 142 -18.40 5.72 5.51
C ASP A 142 -17.84 6.97 4.78
N PRO A 143 -18.13 7.09 3.45
CA PRO A 143 -18.79 6.12 2.58
C PRO A 143 -17.93 4.85 2.36
N CYS A 144 -18.55 3.71 2.03
CA CYS A 144 -17.76 2.53 1.65
C CYS A 144 -16.92 2.83 0.40
N MET A 145 -15.59 2.59 0.48
CA MET A 145 -14.68 2.78 -0.65
C MET A 145 -13.88 1.52 -0.91
N THR A 146 -13.61 1.27 -2.18
CA THR A 146 -12.87 0.09 -2.67
C THR A 146 -11.69 0.50 -3.56
N ALA A 147 -10.94 -0.46 -4.10
CA ALA A 147 -9.80 -0.26 -5.00
C ALA A 147 -10.15 -0.68 -6.43
N GLY A 148 -10.01 0.24 -7.38
CA GLY A 148 -10.18 0.01 -8.80
C GLY A 148 -8.97 -0.65 -9.48
N GLY A 149 -9.08 -0.96 -10.78
CA GLY A 149 -8.09 -1.73 -11.54
C GLY A 149 -6.77 -1.01 -11.85
N ASP A 150 -6.69 0.28 -11.59
CA ASP A 150 -5.50 1.12 -11.83
C ASP A 150 -4.76 1.46 -10.53
N THR A 151 -4.92 0.65 -9.47
CA THR A 151 -4.31 0.89 -8.15
C THR A 151 -3.29 -0.19 -7.81
N PHE A 152 -2.33 0.16 -6.96
CA PHE A 152 -1.37 -0.79 -6.41
C PHE A 152 -2.06 -1.96 -5.67
N ILE A 153 -3.16 -1.68 -4.96
CA ILE A 153 -3.96 -2.70 -4.27
C ILE A 153 -4.51 -3.74 -5.27
N HIS A 154 -4.95 -3.30 -6.45
CA HIS A 154 -5.40 -4.22 -7.50
C HIS A 154 -4.30 -5.16 -7.97
N ASP A 155 -3.08 -4.64 -8.20
CA ASP A 155 -1.94 -5.47 -8.59
C ASP A 155 -1.60 -6.49 -7.50
N MET A 156 -1.60 -6.08 -6.23
CA MET A 156 -1.34 -6.98 -5.10
C MET A 156 -2.44 -8.05 -4.94
N LEU A 157 -3.72 -7.70 -5.14
CA LEU A 157 -4.81 -8.67 -5.16
C LEU A 157 -4.61 -9.73 -6.27
N THR A 158 -4.25 -9.28 -7.46
CA THR A 158 -3.98 -10.15 -8.60
C THR A 158 -2.79 -11.07 -8.33
N ARG A 159 -1.70 -10.56 -7.79
CA ARG A 159 -0.52 -11.36 -7.39
C ARG A 159 -0.81 -12.31 -6.24
N CYS A 160 -1.70 -11.93 -5.34
CA CYS A 160 -2.24 -12.82 -4.31
C CYS A 160 -3.12 -13.94 -4.90
N GLY A 161 -3.53 -13.85 -6.18
CA GLY A 161 -4.35 -14.85 -6.89
C GLY A 161 -5.85 -14.64 -6.72
N PHE A 162 -6.27 -13.41 -6.43
CA PHE A 162 -7.66 -13.00 -6.35
C PHE A 162 -8.10 -12.22 -7.59
N GLU A 163 -9.37 -12.29 -7.95
CA GLU A 163 -9.99 -11.48 -8.98
C GLU A 163 -10.70 -10.28 -8.35
N ASN A 164 -10.20 -9.07 -8.62
CA ASN A 164 -10.80 -7.86 -8.09
C ASN A 164 -12.16 -7.58 -8.74
N SER A 165 -13.24 -7.65 -7.98
CA SER A 165 -14.62 -7.38 -8.45
C SER A 165 -14.82 -5.95 -8.96
N PHE A 166 -13.91 -5.03 -8.61
CA PHE A 166 -13.92 -3.63 -9.03
C PHE A 166 -12.84 -3.28 -10.05
N ALA A 167 -12.22 -4.28 -10.71
CA ALA A 167 -11.16 -4.06 -11.71
C ALA A 167 -11.57 -3.12 -12.86
N GLY A 168 -12.85 -3.04 -13.20
CA GLY A 168 -13.37 -2.14 -14.23
C GLY A 168 -13.52 -0.68 -13.80
N LYS A 169 -13.34 -0.37 -12.53
CA LYS A 169 -13.38 1.01 -11.99
C LYS A 169 -11.97 1.57 -11.84
N LYS A 170 -11.89 2.91 -11.67
CA LYS A 170 -10.61 3.61 -11.49
C LYS A 170 -10.47 4.15 -10.07
N ARG A 171 -9.22 4.21 -9.61
CA ARG A 171 -8.79 4.77 -8.34
C ARG A 171 -9.52 4.11 -7.15
N TYR A 172 -10.09 4.90 -6.28
CA TYR A 172 -10.77 4.46 -5.06
C TYR A 172 -12.24 4.86 -5.08
N PRO A 173 -13.07 4.15 -5.88
CA PRO A 173 -14.47 4.51 -6.02
C PRO A 173 -15.26 4.19 -4.75
N GLU A 174 -16.29 4.99 -4.51
CA GLU A 174 -17.33 4.64 -3.57
C GLU A 174 -18.13 3.45 -4.07
N THR A 175 -18.63 2.65 -3.14
CA THR A 175 -19.54 1.53 -3.40
C THR A 175 -20.64 1.49 -2.36
N THR A 176 -21.66 0.69 -2.62
CA THR A 176 -22.80 0.51 -1.70
C THR A 176 -23.02 -0.96 -1.39
N ILE A 177 -23.73 -1.26 -0.31
CA ILE A 177 -24.13 -2.63 0.01
C ILE A 177 -24.94 -3.25 -1.14
N ALA A 178 -25.81 -2.49 -1.78
CA ALA A 178 -26.60 -2.96 -2.94
C ALA A 178 -25.68 -3.33 -4.12
N GLU A 179 -24.62 -2.57 -4.40
CA GLU A 179 -23.66 -2.89 -5.44
C GLU A 179 -22.85 -4.15 -5.09
N LEU A 180 -22.39 -4.29 -3.84
CA LEU A 180 -21.71 -5.49 -3.36
C LEU A 180 -22.61 -6.73 -3.47
N GLN A 181 -23.90 -6.61 -3.10
CA GLN A 181 -24.88 -7.69 -3.27
C GLN A 181 -25.10 -8.07 -4.76
N ALA A 182 -25.10 -7.09 -5.66
CA ALA A 182 -25.25 -7.33 -7.10
C ALA A 182 -24.01 -8.01 -7.71
N LEU A 183 -22.79 -7.61 -7.28
CA LEU A 183 -21.52 -8.19 -7.71
C LEU A 183 -21.30 -9.61 -7.17
N LYS A 184 -21.93 -9.96 -6.05
CA LYS A 184 -21.83 -11.26 -5.38
C LYS A 184 -20.35 -11.72 -5.24
N PRO A 185 -19.48 -10.97 -4.58
CA PRO A 185 -18.14 -11.41 -4.34
C PRO A 185 -18.14 -12.68 -3.48
N GLU A 186 -17.20 -13.58 -3.74
CA GLU A 186 -17.01 -14.79 -2.94
C GLU A 186 -16.24 -14.46 -1.67
N LEU A 187 -15.40 -13.41 -1.74
CA LEU A 187 -14.55 -12.93 -0.65
C LEU A 187 -14.67 -11.40 -0.52
N LEU A 188 -14.85 -10.92 0.72
CA LEU A 188 -14.74 -9.53 1.08
C LEU A 188 -13.57 -9.36 2.04
N LEU A 189 -12.55 -8.62 1.60
CA LEU A 189 -11.40 -8.27 2.42
C LEU A 189 -11.60 -6.88 3.01
N LEU A 190 -11.50 -6.77 4.32
CA LEU A 190 -11.60 -5.53 5.09
C LEU A 190 -10.21 -5.13 5.57
N SER A 191 -9.69 -4.04 5.04
CA SER A 191 -8.33 -3.55 5.30
C SER A 191 -8.16 -3.02 6.71
N SER A 192 -6.98 -3.22 7.32
CA SER A 192 -6.63 -2.58 8.59
C SER A 192 -6.33 -1.09 8.47
N GLU A 193 -6.19 -0.57 7.23
CA GLU A 193 -5.88 0.83 6.92
C GLU A 193 -6.45 1.26 5.55
N PRO A 194 -6.64 2.55 5.31
CA PRO A 194 -6.57 3.66 6.25
C PRO A 194 -7.71 3.67 7.27
N PHE A 195 -8.84 3.00 6.98
CA PHE A 195 -9.89 2.77 7.97
C PHE A 195 -9.60 1.47 8.73
N PRO A 196 -9.49 1.51 10.07
CA PRO A 196 -9.14 0.34 10.87
C PRO A 196 -10.36 -0.57 11.07
N PHE A 197 -10.70 -1.37 10.04
CA PHE A 197 -11.77 -2.36 10.16
C PHE A 197 -11.50 -3.33 11.32
N LYS A 198 -12.57 -3.73 12.01
CA LYS A 198 -12.55 -4.61 13.17
C LYS A 198 -13.56 -5.75 13.00
N GLN A 199 -13.56 -6.69 13.94
CA GLN A 199 -14.45 -7.84 13.90
C GLN A 199 -15.93 -7.45 13.82
N GLU A 200 -16.36 -6.41 14.53
CA GLU A 200 -17.74 -5.88 14.49
C GLU A 200 -18.21 -5.54 13.08
N HIS A 201 -17.29 -4.95 12.25
CA HIS A 201 -17.56 -4.64 10.85
C HIS A 201 -17.63 -5.92 10.00
N ALA A 202 -16.74 -6.89 10.26
CA ALA A 202 -16.77 -8.18 9.57
C ALA A 202 -18.07 -8.92 9.83
N ASP A 203 -18.57 -8.90 11.07
CA ASP A 203 -19.84 -9.51 11.46
C ASP A 203 -21.04 -8.80 10.82
N GLU A 204 -20.98 -7.47 10.69
CA GLU A 204 -21.99 -6.66 10.01
C GLU A 204 -22.05 -7.00 8.51
N PHE A 205 -20.91 -6.94 7.80
CA PHE A 205 -20.86 -7.29 6.37
C PHE A 205 -21.24 -8.76 6.12
N GLY A 206 -20.89 -9.67 7.00
CA GLY A 206 -21.29 -11.07 6.92
C GLY A 206 -22.81 -11.27 6.95
N ARG A 207 -23.54 -10.46 7.72
CA ARG A 207 -25.02 -10.45 7.72
C ARG A 207 -25.61 -9.82 6.46
N LEU A 208 -24.97 -8.76 5.94
CA LEU A 208 -25.45 -8.03 4.77
C LEU A 208 -25.15 -8.73 3.43
N LEU A 209 -24.14 -9.61 3.41
CA LEU A 209 -23.67 -10.32 2.21
C LEU A 209 -23.70 -11.85 2.44
N PRO A 210 -24.88 -12.47 2.54
CA PRO A 210 -24.98 -13.90 2.78
C PRO A 210 -24.30 -14.69 1.65
N GLY A 211 -23.43 -15.64 2.03
CA GLY A 211 -22.64 -16.44 1.09
C GLY A 211 -21.30 -15.83 0.69
N CYS A 212 -21.00 -14.58 1.09
CA CYS A 212 -19.69 -13.99 0.97
C CYS A 212 -18.86 -14.25 2.22
N ARG A 213 -17.63 -14.74 2.05
CA ARG A 213 -16.68 -14.85 3.15
C ARG A 213 -16.09 -13.49 3.47
N VAL A 214 -16.20 -13.01 4.69
CA VAL A 214 -15.66 -11.72 5.12
C VAL A 214 -14.42 -11.93 5.99
N MET A 215 -13.32 -11.27 5.68
CA MET A 215 -12.05 -11.41 6.38
C MET A 215 -11.39 -10.08 6.65
N LEU A 216 -10.84 -9.92 7.85
CA LEU A 216 -9.92 -8.82 8.16
C LEU A 216 -8.54 -9.14 7.59
N VAL A 217 -7.90 -8.15 6.95
CA VAL A 217 -6.56 -8.30 6.39
C VAL A 217 -5.64 -7.16 6.84
N ASN A 218 -4.36 -7.45 6.93
CA ASN A 218 -3.36 -6.41 7.12
C ASN A 218 -3.18 -5.63 5.82
N GLY A 219 -3.72 -4.41 5.79
CA GLY A 219 -3.71 -3.53 4.62
C GLY A 219 -2.31 -3.14 4.16
N GLU A 220 -1.35 -3.07 5.07
CA GLU A 220 0.03 -2.70 4.74
C GLU A 220 0.66 -3.60 3.66
N TYR A 221 0.30 -4.89 3.61
CA TYR A 221 0.80 -5.80 2.57
C TYR A 221 0.17 -5.58 1.19
N PHE A 222 -0.96 -4.87 1.13
CA PHE A 222 -1.63 -4.54 -0.13
C PHE A 222 -1.39 -3.11 -0.60
N SER A 223 -0.99 -2.20 0.31
CA SER A 223 -0.89 -0.76 0.03
C SER A 223 0.51 -0.17 0.21
N TRP A 224 1.45 -0.87 0.90
CA TRP A 224 2.79 -0.37 1.12
C TRP A 224 3.79 -0.95 0.11
N TYR A 225 4.30 -0.08 -0.72
CA TYR A 225 5.40 -0.36 -1.65
C TYR A 225 6.74 0.04 -1.02
N GLY A 226 7.76 -0.80 -1.17
CA GLY A 226 9.07 -0.67 -0.51
C GLY A 226 9.42 -1.95 0.26
N SER A 227 9.99 -1.82 1.46
CA SER A 227 10.50 -2.98 2.22
C SER A 227 9.43 -4.01 2.61
N ARG A 228 8.16 -3.62 2.73
CA ARG A 228 7.03 -4.55 3.01
C ARG A 228 6.82 -5.58 1.92
N LEU A 229 7.26 -5.30 0.70
CA LEU A 229 7.16 -6.23 -0.42
C LEU A 229 8.00 -7.51 -0.24
N LEU A 230 8.98 -7.52 0.66
CA LEU A 230 9.70 -8.75 1.00
C LEU A 230 8.82 -9.76 1.73
N ASP A 231 7.94 -9.29 2.59
CA ASP A 231 7.12 -10.13 3.45
C ASP A 231 5.74 -10.41 2.84
N ALA A 232 5.30 -9.58 1.88
CA ALA A 232 3.98 -9.67 1.26
C ALA A 232 3.70 -11.04 0.62
N PRO A 233 4.61 -11.70 -0.13
CA PRO A 233 4.36 -13.02 -0.71
C PRO A 233 4.08 -14.11 0.31
N ALA A 234 4.79 -14.13 1.43
CA ALA A 234 4.55 -15.08 2.52
C ALA A 234 3.16 -14.87 3.16
N TYR A 235 2.80 -13.59 3.39
CA TYR A 235 1.47 -13.22 3.86
C TYR A 235 0.37 -13.63 2.87
N PHE A 236 0.53 -13.37 1.58
CA PHE A 236 -0.43 -13.74 0.54
C PHE A 236 -0.64 -15.25 0.45
N LYS A 237 0.42 -16.04 0.58
CA LYS A 237 0.33 -17.50 0.65
C LYS A 237 -0.54 -17.95 1.81
N THR A 238 -0.27 -17.45 3.02
CA THR A 238 -1.04 -17.79 4.23
C THR A 238 -2.51 -17.34 4.09
N LEU A 239 -2.75 -16.14 3.57
CA LEU A 239 -4.11 -15.64 3.33
C LEU A 239 -4.87 -16.54 2.36
N ARG A 240 -4.26 -16.92 1.23
CA ARG A 240 -4.87 -17.85 0.27
C ARG A 240 -5.22 -19.18 0.91
N GLU A 241 -4.30 -19.78 1.65
CA GLU A 241 -4.52 -21.06 2.35
C GLU A 241 -5.69 -20.97 3.32
N SER A 242 -5.92 -19.81 3.93
CA SER A 242 -7.04 -19.58 4.83
C SER A 242 -8.37 -19.35 4.08
N CYS A 243 -8.37 -19.11 2.78
CA CYS A 243 -9.57 -18.87 1.96
C CYS A 243 -10.18 -20.17 1.41
N TYR A 244 -9.48 -21.29 1.44
CA TYR A 244 -9.90 -22.59 0.95
C TYR A 244 -9.97 -23.62 2.06
#